data_851cfb985a19238e34998980a7d46771
#
_entry.id   851cfb985a19238e34998980a7d46771
#
_cell.length_a   1.000
_cell.length_b   1.000
_cell.length_c   1.000
_cell.angle_alpha   90.00
_cell.angle_beta   90.00
_cell.angle_gamma   90.00
#
_symmetry.space_group_name_H-M   'P 1'
#
loop_
_entity.id
_entity.type
_entity.pdbx_description
1 polymer ?
#
loop_
_entity_poly.entity_id
_entity_poly.type
_entity_poly.pdbx_seq_one_letter_code
_entity_poly.pdbx_strand_id
1 'polypeptide(L)'
;DESGLPEEAFDCIVLTQTLHLIYDLPRAARNLHRMLRPGGVLLATVPGVSSVDRGQWGASWHWSFTPLSLERLLAGTFGAARVAIECHGNVLAAAGFLYGLAAEELSPGELTAQDARYPVIVAARAVKAEAGRA
;
A
#
# COMPACT_ATOMS: atom_id res chain seq x y z
N ASP A 1 11.88 -4.89 18.42
CA ASP A 1 12.66 -6.12 18.45
C ASP A 1 12.25 -6.99 17.28
N GLU A 2 13.20 -7.28 16.38
CA GLU A 2 12.95 -8.10 15.18
C GLU A 2 13.01 -9.61 15.46
N SER A 3 13.42 -9.99 16.66
CA SER A 3 13.70 -11.37 17.06
C SER A 3 12.48 -12.28 17.11
N GLY A 4 11.26 -11.73 17.03
CA GLY A 4 10.02 -12.52 17.06
C GLY A 4 9.29 -12.65 15.72
N LEU A 5 9.78 -12.02 14.64
CA LEU A 5 9.13 -12.13 13.34
C LEU A 5 9.60 -13.40 12.60
N PRO A 6 8.66 -14.21 12.07
CA PRO A 6 9.03 -15.41 11.33
C PRO A 6 9.78 -15.06 10.04
N GLU A 7 10.76 -15.85 9.65
CA GLU A 7 11.46 -15.72 8.38
C GLU A 7 10.94 -16.74 7.38
N GLU A 8 10.80 -16.32 6.12
CA GLU A 8 10.37 -17.17 5.00
C GLU A 8 9.17 -18.07 5.30
N ALA A 9 8.20 -17.51 6.05
CA ALA A 9 7.05 -18.27 6.54
C ALA A 9 5.80 -18.13 5.65
N PHE A 10 5.74 -17.08 4.82
CA PHE A 10 4.52 -16.75 4.09
C PHE A 10 4.73 -16.76 2.58
N ASP A 11 3.79 -17.35 1.84
CA ASP A 11 3.72 -17.28 0.39
C ASP A 11 3.08 -15.97 -0.09
N CYS A 12 2.20 -15.40 0.74
CA CYS A 12 1.55 -14.13 0.48
C CYS A 12 1.33 -13.37 1.79
N ILE A 13 1.59 -12.06 1.76
CA ILE A 13 1.22 -11.12 2.83
C ILE A 13 0.27 -10.09 2.23
N VAL A 14 -0.91 -9.94 2.84
CA VAL A 14 -1.88 -8.90 2.50
C VAL A 14 -1.85 -7.83 3.58
N LEU A 15 -1.53 -6.60 3.19
CA LEU A 15 -1.38 -5.47 4.09
C LEU A 15 -2.23 -4.28 3.61
N THR A 16 -3.48 -4.23 4.05
CA THR A 16 -4.42 -3.18 3.64
C THR A 16 -4.41 -2.02 4.62
N GLN A 17 -4.28 -0.80 4.11
CA GLN A 17 -4.41 0.45 4.88
C GLN A 17 -3.63 0.43 6.22
N THR A 18 -2.37 0.00 6.19
CA THR A 18 -1.54 -0.17 7.39
C THR A 18 -0.24 0.62 7.34
N LEU A 19 0.44 0.69 6.19
CA LEU A 19 1.78 1.31 6.10
C LEU A 19 1.80 2.78 6.53
N HIS A 20 0.74 3.53 6.31
CA HIS A 20 0.65 4.93 6.73
C HIS A 20 0.68 5.12 8.26
N LEU A 21 0.44 4.06 9.02
CA LEU A 21 0.48 4.03 10.49
C LEU A 21 1.85 3.62 11.05
N ILE A 22 2.80 3.26 10.20
CA ILE A 22 4.12 2.81 10.61
C ILE A 22 5.14 3.90 10.33
N TYR A 23 5.83 4.41 11.36
CA TYR A 23 6.80 5.50 11.19
C TYR A 23 8.04 5.07 10.38
N ASP A 24 8.67 3.95 10.73
CA ASP A 24 9.86 3.42 10.03
C ASP A 24 9.47 2.52 8.84
N LEU A 25 9.09 3.16 7.74
CA LEU A 25 8.69 2.47 6.52
C LEU A 25 9.79 1.60 5.90
N PRO A 26 11.07 2.03 5.83
CA PRO A 26 12.13 1.17 5.30
C PRO A 26 12.31 -0.12 6.11
N ARG A 27 12.20 -0.04 7.44
CA ARG A 27 12.26 -1.22 8.31
C ARG A 27 11.05 -2.13 8.10
N ALA A 28 9.86 -1.56 7.98
CA ALA A 28 8.65 -2.32 7.68
C ALA A 28 8.79 -3.09 6.35
N ALA A 29 9.27 -2.43 5.29
CA ALA A 29 9.47 -3.07 3.99
C ALA A 29 10.47 -4.22 4.07
N ARG A 30 11.61 -4.05 4.79
CA ARG A 30 12.60 -5.13 5.01
C ARG A 30 12.00 -6.29 5.78
N ASN A 31 11.20 -6.03 6.82
CA ASN A 31 10.56 -7.08 7.61
C ASN A 31 9.56 -7.87 6.78
N LEU A 32 8.71 -7.20 6.01
CA LEU A 32 7.76 -7.85 5.10
C LEU A 32 8.48 -8.74 4.09
N HIS A 33 9.57 -8.25 3.50
CA HIS A 33 10.38 -9.02 2.58
C HIS A 33 11.03 -10.25 3.26
N ARG A 34 11.54 -10.10 4.49
CA ARG A 34 12.15 -11.21 5.25
C ARG A 34 11.13 -12.32 5.56
N MET A 35 9.90 -11.93 5.91
CA MET A 35 8.82 -12.86 6.26
C MET A 35 8.30 -13.66 5.06
N LEU A 36 8.42 -13.13 3.84
CA LEU A 36 8.02 -13.83 2.63
C LEU A 36 9.02 -14.91 2.26
N ARG A 37 8.53 -16.04 1.76
CA ARG A 37 9.34 -17.05 1.06
C ARG A 37 9.90 -16.52 -0.24
N PRO A 38 10.98 -17.07 -0.78
CA PRO A 38 11.38 -16.82 -2.17
C PRO A 38 10.20 -17.04 -3.13
N GLY A 39 9.95 -16.11 -4.05
CA GLY A 39 8.78 -16.09 -4.92
C GLY A 39 7.49 -15.57 -4.25
N GLY A 40 7.49 -15.36 -2.94
CA GLY A 40 6.34 -14.87 -2.19
C GLY A 40 5.94 -13.44 -2.56
N VAL A 41 4.66 -13.11 -2.35
CA VAL A 41 4.02 -11.87 -2.82
C VAL A 41 3.55 -11.02 -1.65
N LEU A 42 3.89 -9.74 -1.67
CA LEU A 42 3.24 -8.69 -0.88
C LEU A 42 2.15 -8.01 -1.71
N LEU A 43 0.94 -7.97 -1.18
CA LEU A 43 -0.16 -7.12 -1.66
C LEU A 43 -0.43 -6.05 -0.61
N ALA A 44 -0.29 -4.79 -0.97
CA ALA A 44 -0.49 -3.69 -0.04
C ALA A 44 -1.40 -2.62 -0.64
N THR A 45 -2.20 -1.97 0.21
CA THR A 45 -2.90 -0.74 -0.15
C THR A 45 -2.62 0.34 0.88
N VAL A 46 -2.52 1.57 0.39
CA VAL A 46 -2.31 2.76 1.22
C VAL A 46 -3.25 3.88 0.78
N PRO A 47 -3.60 4.83 1.68
CA PRO A 47 -4.38 5.99 1.30
C PRO A 47 -3.55 6.92 0.41
N GLY A 48 -4.14 7.39 -0.68
CA GLY A 48 -3.65 8.49 -1.47
C GLY A 48 -4.30 9.80 -1.01
N VAL A 49 -5.35 10.24 -1.72
CA VAL A 49 -6.17 11.39 -1.29
C VAL A 49 -7.05 10.96 -0.12
N SER A 50 -6.76 11.46 1.07
CA SER A 50 -7.48 11.09 2.30
C SER A 50 -7.43 12.19 3.34
N SER A 51 -8.46 12.25 4.20
CA SER A 51 -8.40 12.99 5.46
C SER A 51 -7.51 12.22 6.46
N VAL A 52 -6.86 12.95 7.35
CA VAL A 52 -6.12 12.35 8.47
C VAL A 52 -7.11 12.06 9.60
N ASP A 53 -7.20 10.80 10.05
CA ASP A 53 -7.96 10.47 11.24
C ASP A 53 -7.32 11.10 12.48
N ARG A 54 -8.10 11.86 13.24
CA ARG A 54 -7.68 12.47 14.51
C ARG A 54 -8.25 11.75 15.73
N GLY A 55 -9.00 10.68 15.50
CA GLY A 55 -9.59 9.83 16.52
C GLY A 55 -8.68 8.67 16.91
N GLN A 56 -9.10 7.46 16.61
CA GLN A 56 -8.43 6.22 17.01
C GLN A 56 -6.99 6.11 16.50
N TRP A 57 -6.70 6.58 15.28
CA TRP A 57 -5.40 6.43 14.61
C TRP A 57 -4.58 7.71 14.58
N GLY A 58 -5.08 8.81 15.18
CA GLY A 58 -4.45 10.14 15.10
C GLY A 58 -3.02 10.18 15.60
N ALA A 59 -2.68 9.37 16.60
CA ALA A 59 -1.32 9.28 17.16
C ALA A 59 -0.35 8.47 16.30
N SER A 60 -0.84 7.70 15.33
CA SER A 60 -0.05 6.83 14.46
C SER A 60 -0.22 7.12 12.97
N TRP A 61 -0.96 8.15 12.58
CA TRP A 61 -1.08 8.55 11.17
C TRP A 61 0.14 9.39 10.76
N HIS A 62 1.16 8.73 10.25
CA HIS A 62 2.43 9.37 9.94
C HIS A 62 2.56 9.82 8.49
N TRP A 63 1.90 9.14 7.54
CA TRP A 63 2.18 9.29 6.12
C TRP A 63 0.92 9.44 5.27
N SER A 64 1.06 10.23 4.20
CA SER A 64 0.21 10.19 3.01
C SER A 64 1.06 9.75 1.84
N PHE A 65 0.55 8.86 0.99
CA PHE A 65 1.33 8.26 -0.07
C PHE A 65 0.99 8.84 -1.44
N THR A 66 2.02 8.99 -2.25
CA THR A 66 1.87 9.07 -3.70
C THR A 66 2.24 7.72 -4.32
N PRO A 67 1.81 7.43 -5.56
CA PRO A 67 2.23 6.22 -6.26
C PRO A 67 3.76 6.07 -6.29
N LEU A 68 4.47 7.16 -6.58
CA LEU A 68 5.93 7.19 -6.64
C LEU A 68 6.60 6.90 -5.29
N SER A 69 6.05 7.42 -4.18
CA SER A 69 6.62 7.18 -2.85
C SER A 69 6.50 5.72 -2.44
N LEU A 70 5.35 5.09 -2.72
CA LEU A 70 5.14 3.66 -2.45
C LEU A 70 6.02 2.78 -3.33
N GLU A 71 6.12 3.11 -4.63
CA GLU A 71 7.00 2.41 -5.57
C GLU A 71 8.46 2.43 -5.10
N ARG A 72 9.00 3.60 -4.79
CA ARG A 72 10.40 3.74 -4.34
C ARG A 72 10.66 3.03 -3.01
N LEU A 73 9.73 3.10 -2.08
CA LEU A 73 9.83 2.39 -0.81
C LEU A 73 10.00 0.88 -1.03
N LEU A 74 9.12 0.29 -1.84
CA LEU A 74 9.14 -1.15 -2.09
C LEU A 74 10.27 -1.56 -3.03
N ALA A 75 10.56 -0.76 -4.06
CA ALA A 75 11.66 -1.02 -5.00
C ALA A 75 13.03 -1.08 -4.31
N GLY A 76 13.24 -0.28 -3.28
CA GLY A 76 14.47 -0.30 -2.47
C GLY A 76 14.75 -1.64 -1.77
N THR A 77 13.70 -2.46 -1.58
CA THR A 77 13.81 -3.75 -0.88
C THR A 77 13.58 -4.94 -1.82
N PHE A 78 12.58 -4.86 -2.69
CA PHE A 78 12.18 -5.96 -3.58
C PHE A 78 12.87 -5.91 -4.95
N GLY A 79 13.42 -4.75 -5.33
CA GLY A 79 13.92 -4.47 -6.68
C GLY A 79 12.83 -3.91 -7.60
N ALA A 80 13.15 -2.87 -8.36
CA ALA A 80 12.18 -2.12 -9.18
C ALA A 80 11.38 -3.01 -10.16
N ALA A 81 12.03 -3.97 -10.80
CA ALA A 81 11.38 -4.87 -11.76
C ALA A 81 10.34 -5.83 -11.13
N ARG A 82 10.27 -5.90 -9.82
CA ARG A 82 9.38 -6.78 -9.05
C ARG A 82 8.25 -6.05 -8.34
N VAL A 83 8.14 -4.74 -8.53
CA VAL A 83 7.10 -3.90 -7.92
C VAL A 83 6.19 -3.39 -9.02
N ALA A 84 4.88 -3.58 -8.83
CA ALA A 84 3.84 -2.99 -9.65
C ALA A 84 2.95 -2.12 -8.78
N ILE A 85 2.62 -0.92 -9.26
CA ILE A 85 1.74 0.04 -8.58
C ILE A 85 0.49 0.23 -9.43
N GLU A 86 -0.65 0.25 -8.77
CA GLU A 86 -1.95 0.55 -9.38
C GLU A 86 -2.65 1.64 -8.56
N CYS A 87 -3.30 2.58 -9.25
CA CYS A 87 -4.02 3.69 -8.63
C CYS A 87 -5.52 3.51 -8.86
N HIS A 88 -6.30 3.70 -7.82
CA HIS A 88 -7.75 3.63 -7.89
C HIS A 88 -8.34 4.96 -7.44
N GLY A 89 -9.24 5.51 -8.23
CA GLY A 89 -9.96 6.73 -7.94
C GLY A 89 -9.93 7.73 -9.09
N ASN A 90 -10.65 8.80 -8.91
CA ASN A 90 -10.75 9.97 -9.77
C ASN A 90 -11.13 11.19 -8.94
N VAL A 91 -11.18 12.36 -9.54
CA VAL A 91 -11.47 13.61 -8.81
C VAL A 91 -12.85 13.60 -8.13
N LEU A 92 -13.88 13.00 -8.77
CA LEU A 92 -15.22 12.94 -8.20
C LEU A 92 -15.26 11.99 -7.00
N ALA A 93 -14.69 10.78 -7.14
CA ALA A 93 -14.60 9.82 -6.05
C ALA A 93 -13.77 10.39 -4.88
N ALA A 94 -12.66 11.08 -5.16
CA ALA A 94 -11.84 11.74 -4.15
C ALA A 94 -12.62 12.84 -3.41
N ALA A 95 -13.31 13.72 -4.14
CA ALA A 95 -14.13 14.76 -3.54
C ALA A 95 -15.30 14.18 -2.73
N GLY A 96 -16.01 13.20 -3.30
CA GLY A 96 -17.08 12.49 -2.60
C GLY A 96 -16.62 11.85 -1.31
N PHE A 97 -15.50 11.14 -1.34
CA PHE A 97 -14.88 10.55 -0.14
C PHE A 97 -14.54 11.61 0.93
N LEU A 98 -13.94 12.75 0.53
CA LEU A 98 -13.61 13.82 1.47
C LEU A 98 -14.83 14.52 2.06
N TYR A 99 -15.94 14.57 1.31
CA TYR A 99 -17.24 15.07 1.81
C TYR A 99 -18.03 14.03 2.62
N GLY A 100 -17.57 12.78 2.68
CA GLY A 100 -18.25 11.70 3.41
C GLY A 100 -19.48 11.15 2.69
N LEU A 101 -19.52 11.23 1.36
CA LEU A 101 -20.58 10.60 0.58
C LEU A 101 -20.51 9.08 0.70
N ALA A 102 -21.68 8.44 0.75
CA ALA A 102 -21.76 6.99 0.64
C ALA A 102 -21.53 6.53 -0.80
N ALA A 103 -21.07 5.29 -0.99
CA ALA A 103 -20.83 4.76 -2.34
C ALA A 103 -22.08 4.75 -3.22
N GLU A 104 -23.25 4.60 -2.60
CA GLU A 104 -24.56 4.60 -3.27
C GLU A 104 -24.96 5.97 -3.81
N GLU A 105 -24.30 7.03 -3.40
CA GLU A 105 -24.55 8.41 -3.90
C GLU A 105 -23.81 8.70 -5.20
N LEU A 106 -22.94 7.79 -5.61
CA LEU A 106 -22.23 7.82 -6.89
C LEU A 106 -22.67 6.64 -7.76
N SER A 107 -22.76 6.86 -9.07
CA SER A 107 -23.04 5.77 -9.99
C SER A 107 -21.83 4.80 -10.10
N PRO A 108 -22.07 3.51 -10.46
CA PRO A 108 -20.96 2.58 -10.66
C PRO A 108 -19.92 3.07 -11.69
N GLY A 109 -20.34 3.77 -12.74
CA GLY A 109 -19.44 4.34 -13.74
C GLY A 109 -18.54 5.45 -13.17
N GLU A 110 -19.07 6.30 -12.30
CA GLU A 110 -18.33 7.36 -11.60
C GLU A 110 -17.32 6.77 -10.60
N LEU A 111 -17.70 5.70 -9.90
CA LEU A 111 -16.80 5.03 -8.95
C LEU A 111 -15.68 4.28 -9.64
N THR A 112 -15.93 3.66 -10.80
CA THR A 112 -14.94 2.83 -11.50
C THR A 112 -14.08 3.61 -12.50
N ALA A 113 -14.43 4.85 -12.83
CA ALA A 113 -13.60 5.72 -13.64
C ALA A 113 -12.23 5.94 -12.95
N GLN A 114 -11.14 5.85 -13.72
CA GLN A 114 -9.79 5.96 -13.19
C GLN A 114 -9.10 7.23 -13.71
N ASP A 115 -8.54 8.00 -12.78
CA ASP A 115 -7.63 9.12 -13.06
C ASP A 115 -6.47 9.10 -12.07
N ALA A 116 -5.32 8.66 -12.55
CA ALA A 116 -4.11 8.50 -11.72
C ALA A 116 -3.61 9.82 -11.07
N ARG A 117 -4.13 10.98 -11.47
CA ARG A 117 -3.85 12.27 -10.83
C ARG A 117 -4.55 12.42 -9.48
N TYR A 118 -5.61 11.65 -9.25
CA TYR A 118 -6.42 11.73 -8.02
C TYR A 118 -6.61 10.33 -7.40
N PRO A 119 -5.52 9.66 -7.00
CA PRO A 119 -5.61 8.34 -6.41
C PRO A 119 -6.23 8.44 -5.01
N VAL A 120 -7.36 7.80 -4.79
CA VAL A 120 -7.95 7.62 -3.45
C VAL A 120 -7.22 6.48 -2.74
N ILE A 121 -6.96 5.39 -3.48
CA ILE A 121 -6.19 4.25 -3.02
C ILE A 121 -5.02 4.02 -3.96
N VAL A 122 -3.85 3.79 -3.39
CA VAL A 122 -2.67 3.30 -4.09
C VAL A 122 -2.44 1.85 -3.69
N ALA A 123 -2.48 0.95 -4.66
CA ALA A 123 -2.22 -0.47 -4.46
C ALA A 123 -0.82 -0.83 -4.96
N ALA A 124 -0.20 -1.79 -4.30
CA ALA A 124 1.10 -2.32 -4.68
C ALA A 124 1.10 -3.84 -4.66
N ARG A 125 1.77 -4.43 -5.64
CA ARG A 125 2.18 -5.82 -5.66
C ARG A 125 3.70 -5.86 -5.72
N ALA A 126 4.35 -6.50 -4.73
CA ALA A 126 5.79 -6.71 -4.74
C ALA A 126 6.11 -8.19 -4.57
N VAL A 127 7.08 -8.71 -5.33
CA VAL A 127 7.45 -10.13 -5.34
C VAL A 127 8.87 -10.29 -4.84
N LYS A 128 9.07 -11.13 -3.83
CA LYS A 128 10.42 -11.52 -3.39
C LYS A 128 11.09 -12.36 -4.48
N ALA A 129 12.37 -12.10 -4.72
CA ALA A 129 13.15 -12.88 -5.69
C ALA A 129 13.08 -14.39 -5.36
N GLU A 130 13.03 -15.21 -6.41
CA GLU A 130 13.26 -16.64 -6.25
C GLU A 130 14.64 -16.90 -5.65
N ALA A 131 14.77 -17.97 -4.89
CA ALA A 131 16.09 -18.44 -4.49
C ALA A 131 16.86 -18.80 -5.78
N GLY A 132 18.01 -18.14 -6.00
CA GLY A 132 18.84 -18.47 -7.17
C GLY A 132 19.13 -19.96 -7.18
N ARG A 133 18.84 -20.62 -8.31
CA ARG A 133 19.42 -21.96 -8.53
C ARG A 133 20.91 -21.76 -8.63
N ALA A 134 21.62 -22.27 -7.64
CA ALA A 134 23.09 -22.35 -7.69
C ALA A 134 23.53 -23.27 -8.83
#